data_f4d0df794bdc33e268f0335ca736744b
#
_entry.id   f4d0df794bdc33e268f0335ca736744b
#
_cell.length_a   1.000
_cell.length_b   1.000
_cell.length_c   1.000
_cell.angle_alpha   90.00
_cell.angle_beta   90.00
_cell.angle_gamma   90.00
#
_symmetry.space_group_name_H-M   'P 1'
#
loop_
_entity.id
_entity.type
_entity.pdbx_description
1 polymer ?
#
loop_
_entity_poly.entity_id
_entity_poly.type
_entity_poly.pdbx_seq_one_letter_code
_entity_poly.pdbx_strand_id
1 'polypeptide(L)'
;FFRLHPPAGDRSGVLLAMNPPYGARQSAGGDALAFYRRIGDKVRRDYAGCAYAIIVPGLENEKALGLAHDKKILFHNGGISVALLVRNSVTRNA
;
A
#
# COMPACT_ATOMS: atom_id res chain seq x y z
N PHE A 1 2.24 10.66 -5.37
CA PHE A 1 1.28 10.06 -4.44
C PHE A 1 1.06 10.91 -3.21
N PHE A 2 2.12 11.42 -2.61
CA PHE A 2 1.97 12.11 -1.33
C PHE A 2 1.20 13.42 -1.42
N ARG A 3 1.02 13.94 -2.62
CA ARG A 3 0.24 15.15 -2.82
C ARG A 3 -1.16 14.88 -3.33
N LEU A 4 -1.50 13.62 -3.57
CA LEU A 4 -2.82 13.28 -4.05
C LEU A 4 -3.81 13.23 -2.90
N HIS A 5 -5.05 13.50 -3.22
CA HIS A 5 -6.13 13.39 -2.26
C HIS A 5 -7.24 12.57 -2.90
N PRO A 6 -7.92 11.75 -2.13
CA PRO A 6 -9.02 10.98 -2.71
C PRO A 6 -10.19 11.90 -3.00
N PRO A 7 -11.09 11.46 -3.88
CA PRO A 7 -12.30 12.23 -4.14
C PRO A 7 -13.09 12.40 -2.86
N ALA A 8 -13.80 13.50 -2.75
CA ALA A 8 -14.64 13.73 -1.61
C ALA A 8 -15.88 12.83 -1.67
N GLY A 9 -16.45 12.57 -0.53
CA GLY A 9 -17.69 11.82 -0.45
C GLY A 9 -17.50 10.35 -0.19
N ASP A 10 -18.43 9.55 -0.71
CA ASP A 10 -18.43 8.11 -0.50
C ASP A 10 -17.22 7.47 -1.13
N ARG A 11 -16.46 6.74 -0.35
CA ARG A 11 -15.24 6.12 -0.80
C ARG A 11 -15.37 4.67 -1.19
N SER A 12 -16.56 4.12 -1.10
CA SER A 12 -16.75 2.71 -1.42
C SER A 12 -16.42 2.38 -2.86
N GLY A 13 -16.50 3.35 -3.76
CA GLY A 13 -16.17 3.14 -5.15
C GLY A 13 -14.75 3.55 -5.53
N VAL A 14 -13.90 3.87 -4.57
CA VAL A 14 -12.55 4.35 -4.84
C VAL A 14 -11.55 3.22 -4.65
N LEU A 15 -10.69 3.03 -5.63
CA LEU A 15 -9.60 2.06 -5.54
C LEU A 15 -8.27 2.79 -5.64
N LEU A 16 -7.43 2.59 -4.65
CA LEU A 16 -6.06 3.07 -4.69
C LEU A 16 -5.16 1.92 -5.14
N ALA A 17 -4.63 2.01 -6.34
CA ALA A 17 -3.73 0.98 -6.84
C ALA A 17 -2.32 1.56 -6.91
N MET A 18 -1.35 0.81 -6.41
CA MET A 18 -0.01 1.33 -6.30
C MET A 18 1.04 0.25 -6.49
N ASN A 19 2.04 0.58 -7.30
CA ASN A 19 3.22 -0.25 -7.45
C ASN A 19 4.42 0.66 -7.17
N PRO A 20 4.72 0.93 -5.89
CA PRO A 20 5.79 1.88 -5.58
C PRO A 20 7.14 1.40 -6.09
N PRO A 21 8.03 2.31 -6.42
CA PRO A 21 9.34 1.91 -6.90
C PRO A 21 10.11 1.22 -5.78
N TYR A 22 10.89 0.21 -6.14
CA TYR A 22 11.72 -0.51 -5.19
C TYR A 22 12.97 -0.99 -5.91
N GLY A 23 13.84 -1.64 -5.17
CA GLY A 23 15.07 -2.15 -5.73
C GLY A 23 16.18 -1.15 -5.58
N ALA A 24 17.02 -1.06 -6.57
CA ALA A 24 18.25 -0.30 -6.46
C ALA A 24 18.06 1.16 -6.14
N ARG A 25 16.88 1.67 -6.47
CA ARG A 25 16.64 3.01 -6.17
C ARG A 25 16.54 3.30 -4.74
N GLN A 26 16.14 2.37 -3.92
CA GLN A 26 16.03 2.52 -2.48
C GLN A 26 17.41 2.26 -1.92
N SER A 27 18.23 3.21 -2.01
CA SER A 27 19.64 3.03 -1.75
C SER A 27 20.01 2.50 -0.39
N ALA A 28 19.41 2.93 0.63
CA ALA A 28 19.75 2.48 1.95
C ALA A 28 18.57 1.76 2.55
N GLY A 29 18.82 0.71 3.29
CA GLY A 29 17.76 -0.06 3.91
C GLY A 29 16.80 0.78 4.72
N GLY A 30 17.30 1.72 5.48
CA GLY A 30 16.45 2.57 6.28
C GLY A 30 15.53 3.43 5.44
N ASP A 31 15.99 3.82 4.27
CA ASP A 31 15.20 4.67 3.39
C ASP A 31 13.97 3.94 2.87
N ALA A 32 14.11 2.66 2.55
CA ALA A 32 13.00 1.89 2.05
C ALA A 32 11.93 1.74 3.12
N LEU A 33 12.34 1.42 4.34
CA LEU A 33 11.37 1.26 5.42
C LEU A 33 10.66 2.57 5.71
N ALA A 34 11.38 3.68 5.72
CA ALA A 34 10.79 4.98 5.95
C ALA A 34 9.80 5.34 4.85
N PHE A 35 10.14 5.00 3.61
CA PHE A 35 9.28 5.25 2.47
C PHE A 35 7.94 4.52 2.61
N TYR A 36 8.00 3.22 2.93
CA TYR A 36 6.78 2.44 3.07
C TYR A 36 5.97 2.86 4.29
N ARG A 37 6.64 3.30 5.35
CA ARG A 37 5.94 3.82 6.52
C ARG A 37 5.16 5.08 6.15
N ARG A 38 5.75 5.95 5.34
CA ARG A 38 5.05 7.15 4.88
C ARG A 38 3.85 6.81 4.02
N ILE A 39 3.97 5.80 3.16
CA ILE A 39 2.84 5.36 2.34
C ILE A 39 1.72 4.87 3.24
N GLY A 40 2.04 4.04 4.22
CA GLY A 40 1.03 3.52 5.13
C GLY A 40 0.34 4.62 5.91
N ASP A 41 1.10 5.60 6.38
CA ASP A 41 0.52 6.71 7.13
C ASP A 41 -0.43 7.51 6.24
N LYS A 42 -0.04 7.75 5.00
CA LYS A 42 -0.88 8.50 4.07
C LYS A 42 -2.17 7.76 3.78
N VAL A 43 -2.08 6.44 3.57
CA VAL A 43 -3.27 5.65 3.27
C VAL A 43 -4.22 5.65 4.47
N ARG A 44 -3.68 5.48 5.66
CA ARG A 44 -4.53 5.49 6.86
C ARG A 44 -5.19 6.85 7.08
N ARG A 45 -4.46 7.92 6.80
CA ARG A 45 -4.96 9.25 7.05
C ARG A 45 -5.96 9.71 5.99
N ASP A 46 -5.58 9.55 4.72
CA ASP A 46 -6.34 10.15 3.62
C ASP A 46 -7.22 9.19 2.83
N TYR A 47 -6.92 7.90 2.89
CA TYR A 47 -7.65 6.91 2.11
C TYR A 47 -8.36 5.87 2.95
N ALA A 48 -8.66 6.23 4.20
CA ALA A 48 -9.40 5.33 5.07
C ALA A 48 -10.75 5.00 4.41
N GLY A 49 -11.11 3.74 4.42
CA GLY A 49 -12.35 3.27 3.83
C GLY A 49 -12.29 2.96 2.36
N CYS A 50 -11.20 3.33 1.68
CA CYS A 50 -11.05 3.00 0.28
C CYS A 50 -10.51 1.59 0.11
N ALA A 51 -10.84 0.96 -1.00
CA ALA A 51 -10.17 -0.26 -1.40
C ALA A 51 -8.74 0.07 -1.83
N TYR A 52 -7.83 -0.88 -1.69
CA TYR A 52 -6.49 -0.67 -2.21
C TYR A 52 -5.88 -1.96 -2.72
N ALA A 53 -4.90 -1.81 -3.60
CA ALA A 53 -4.08 -2.90 -4.08
C ALA A 53 -2.66 -2.35 -4.17
N ILE A 54 -1.78 -2.85 -3.32
CA ILE A 54 -0.42 -2.31 -3.20
C ILE A 54 0.58 -3.44 -3.30
N ILE A 55 1.59 -3.26 -4.15
CA ILE A 55 2.66 -4.24 -4.31
C ILE A 55 3.82 -3.81 -3.42
N VAL A 56 4.28 -4.74 -2.58
CA VAL A 56 5.31 -4.46 -1.59
C VAL A 56 6.40 -5.51 -1.65
N PRO A 57 7.67 -5.11 -1.78
CA PRO A 57 8.77 -6.09 -1.77
C PRO A 57 9.23 -6.37 -0.36
N GLY A 58 9.18 -7.64 0.04
CA GLY A 58 9.77 -8.06 1.31
C GLY A 58 8.88 -7.85 2.51
N LEU A 59 9.04 -8.72 3.47
CA LEU A 59 8.24 -8.70 4.67
C LEU A 59 8.48 -7.45 5.54
N GLU A 60 9.71 -6.99 5.55
CA GLU A 60 10.03 -5.82 6.38
C GLU A 60 9.33 -4.58 5.88
N ASN A 61 9.25 -4.41 4.56
CA ASN A 61 8.55 -3.28 3.98
C ASN A 61 7.05 -3.42 4.18
N GLU A 62 6.55 -4.64 4.14
CA GLU A 62 5.14 -4.89 4.40
C GLU A 62 4.80 -4.47 5.84
N LYS A 63 5.66 -4.82 6.78
CA LYS A 63 5.44 -4.44 8.18
C LYS A 63 5.52 -2.93 8.36
N ALA A 64 6.46 -2.29 7.66
CA ALA A 64 6.59 -0.84 7.74
C ALA A 64 5.34 -0.14 7.20
N LEU A 65 4.75 -0.71 6.15
CA LEU A 65 3.53 -0.18 5.58
C LEU A 65 2.39 -0.21 6.59
N GLY A 66 2.31 -1.30 7.36
CA GLY A 66 1.38 -1.36 8.49
C GLY A 66 -0.09 -1.26 8.17
N LEU A 67 -0.50 -1.72 7.00
CA LEU A 67 -1.91 -1.66 6.59
C LEU A 67 -2.56 -3.01 6.71
N ALA A 68 -3.81 -3.02 7.14
CA ALA A 68 -4.60 -4.24 7.15
C ALA A 68 -4.97 -4.60 5.72
N HIS A 69 -5.10 -5.88 5.46
CA HIS A 69 -5.48 -6.34 4.13
C HIS A 69 -6.38 -7.57 4.27
N ASP A 70 -7.18 -7.80 3.24
CA ASP A 70 -8.07 -8.96 3.20
C ASP A 70 -7.43 -10.13 2.49
N LYS A 71 -6.51 -9.86 1.57
CA LYS A 71 -5.85 -10.88 0.80
C LYS A 71 -4.41 -10.51 0.53
N LYS A 72 -3.54 -11.49 0.58
CA LYS A 72 -2.13 -11.30 0.26
C LYS A 72 -1.71 -12.36 -0.74
N ILE A 73 -1.14 -11.94 -1.85
CA ILE A 73 -0.67 -12.85 -2.89
C ILE A 73 0.83 -12.67 -3.02
N LEU A 74 1.56 -13.76 -2.85
CA LEU A 74 3.02 -13.71 -2.95
C LEU A 74 3.44 -14.12 -4.34
N PHE A 75 4.41 -13.43 -4.90
CA PHE A 75 4.94 -13.80 -6.19
C PHE A 75 6.34 -13.24 -6.34
N HIS A 76 7.02 -13.63 -7.41
CA HIS A 76 8.35 -13.15 -7.68
C HIS A 76 8.33 -12.24 -8.89
N ASN A 77 9.08 -11.16 -8.80
CA ASN A 77 9.15 -10.21 -9.88
C ASN A 77 10.64 -9.91 -10.09
N GLY A 78 11.22 -10.50 -11.14
CA GLY A 78 12.63 -10.28 -11.42
C GLY A 78 13.56 -10.75 -10.33
N GLY A 79 13.24 -11.88 -9.71
CA GLY A 79 14.07 -12.42 -8.65
C GLY A 79 13.79 -11.83 -7.28
N ILE A 80 12.86 -10.91 -7.18
CA ILE A 80 12.50 -10.29 -5.92
C ILE A 80 11.18 -10.86 -5.45
N SER A 81 11.12 -11.26 -4.19
CA SER A 81 9.86 -11.71 -3.61
C SER A 81 9.01 -10.51 -3.26
N VAL A 82 7.81 -10.46 -3.76
CA VAL A 82 6.90 -9.35 -3.51
C VAL A 82 5.54 -9.87 -3.08
N ALA A 83 4.79 -9.02 -2.44
CA ALA A 83 3.43 -9.31 -2.02
C ALA A 83 2.48 -8.29 -2.62
N LEU A 84 1.36 -8.78 -3.13
CA LEU A 84 0.26 -7.90 -3.50
C LEU A 84 -0.73 -7.92 -2.35
N LEU A 85 -0.93 -6.80 -1.72
CA LEU A 85 -1.87 -6.66 -0.61
C LEU A 85 -3.13 -6.03 -1.12
N VAL A 86 -4.25 -6.67 -0.85
CA VAL A 86 -5.54 -6.20 -1.35
C VAL A 86 -6.50 -6.03 -0.18
N ARG A 87 -7.18 -4.93 -0.14
CA ARG A 87 -8.22 -4.69 0.82
C ARG A 87 -9.44 -4.15 0.11
N ASN A 88 -10.59 -4.72 0.42
CA ASN A 88 -11.85 -4.25 -0.15
C ASN A 88 -12.28 -2.99 0.58
N SER A 89 -13.06 -2.16 -0.10
CA SER A 89 -13.55 -0.96 0.53
C SER A 89 -14.42 -1.32 1.73
N VAL A 90 -14.42 -0.46 2.72
CA VAL A 90 -15.27 -0.65 3.89
C VAL A 90 -16.64 -0.09 3.55
N THR A 91 -17.65 -0.99 3.51
CA THR A 91 -19.00 -0.54 3.26
C THR A 91 -19.66 -0.38 4.60
N ARG A 92 -20.44 0.59 4.67
CA ARG A 92 -21.09 0.79 5.85
C ARG A 92 -22.20 0.12 5.96
N ASN A 93 -22.52 -0.52 6.11
CA ASN A 93 -23.58 -1.13 6.17
C ASN A 93 -23.97 -1.71 6.44
N ALA A 94 -23.73 -1.87 6.40
CA ALA A 94 -24.02 -2.25 6.46
C ALA A 94 -24.39 -2.46 6.90
#